data_9fd72b96312dc31ac75aa25000f92208
#
_entry.id   9fd72b96312dc31ac75aa25000f92208
#
_cell.length_a   1.000
_cell.length_b   1.000
_cell.length_c   1.000
_cell.angle_alpha   90.00
_cell.angle_beta   90.00
_cell.angle_gamma   90.00
#
_symmetry.space_group_name_H-M   'P 1'
#
loop_
_entity.id
_entity.type
_entity.pdbx_description
1 polymer ?
#
loop_
_entity_poly.entity_id
_entity_poly.type
_entity_poly.pdbx_seq_one_letter_code
_entity_poly.pdbx_strand_id
1 'polypeptide(L)'
;MNDVPSTMRGAWLTGHGDLDKLEIREDIPVPLPGPNDVLVRVAAAGVNNTDINTRIAWYSKNEGASEDASWSGQPLTFPRIQGIDVCGHIIAVGREVNANRIGERILIEPCLREANGKKLDQPWFFGSECDGGFAEFTVVATRHAYKIDSDLSDVDLASFPCSYSTAENMLSRSNVKAGERVLVTGASGGVGSAAVQLAKARGAKVWAVTTPAKSEALIQLGADETISRETDLIATPGANSLDVVIDLVAGDKWPQFIDVLRPGGRYAVAGAIAGPIVELDVRTLYLKDLSLFGCTILDPGVFSNLIKRIEDGDIRPIVAHTFALEEIREAQSLFLKKQHVGKIVLKV
;
A
#
# COMPACT_ATOMS: atom_id res chain seq x y z
N MET A 1 -13.75 30.28 0.68
CA MET A 1 -14.53 29.09 0.31
C MET A 1 -15.39 29.27 -0.96
N ASN A 2 -15.12 30.28 -1.79
CA ASN A 2 -16.00 30.64 -2.90
C ASN A 2 -15.92 29.74 -4.15
N ASP A 3 -15.06 28.69 -4.16
CA ASP A 3 -14.85 27.82 -5.32
C ASP A 3 -15.04 26.31 -5.03
N VAL A 4 -15.54 25.92 -3.86
CA VAL A 4 -15.82 24.52 -3.55
C VAL A 4 -17.28 24.23 -3.92
N PRO A 5 -17.55 23.30 -4.85
CA PRO A 5 -18.93 22.95 -5.21
C PRO A 5 -19.64 22.26 -4.05
N SER A 6 -20.97 22.21 -4.08
CA SER A 6 -21.77 21.50 -3.07
C SER A 6 -21.75 19.99 -3.26
N THR A 7 -21.53 19.53 -4.51
CA THR A 7 -21.44 18.12 -4.89
C THR A 7 -20.18 17.87 -5.69
N MET A 8 -19.75 16.62 -5.73
CA MET A 8 -18.57 16.15 -6.42
C MET A 8 -18.82 14.85 -7.16
N ARG A 9 -17.97 14.56 -8.11
CA ARG A 9 -17.87 13.25 -8.74
C ARG A 9 -17.01 12.32 -7.89
N GLY A 10 -17.40 11.04 -7.84
CA GLY A 10 -16.65 10.00 -7.13
C GLY A 10 -17.16 8.61 -7.46
N ALA A 11 -16.42 7.62 -7.01
CA ALA A 11 -16.80 6.21 -7.13
C ALA A 11 -17.33 5.69 -5.79
N TRP A 12 -18.62 5.39 -5.72
CA TRP A 12 -19.22 4.70 -4.60
C TRP A 12 -19.06 3.20 -4.71
N LEU A 13 -18.58 2.57 -3.66
CA LEU A 13 -18.76 1.16 -3.40
C LEU A 13 -20.10 0.97 -2.68
N THR A 14 -21.06 0.34 -3.32
CA THR A 14 -22.45 0.22 -2.83
C THR A 14 -22.70 -1.05 -2.02
N GLY A 15 -21.72 -1.94 -1.95
CA GLY A 15 -21.77 -3.20 -1.23
C GLY A 15 -20.57 -4.09 -1.57
N HIS A 16 -20.41 -5.20 -0.87
CA HIS A 16 -19.42 -6.21 -1.26
C HIS A 16 -19.84 -6.91 -2.56
N GLY A 17 -18.86 -7.29 -3.39
CA GLY A 17 -19.08 -8.03 -4.62
C GLY A 17 -18.12 -7.68 -5.75
N ASP A 18 -18.57 -7.86 -6.98
CA ASP A 18 -17.79 -7.62 -8.19
C ASP A 18 -17.73 -6.13 -8.59
N LEU A 19 -17.20 -5.85 -9.77
CA LEU A 19 -17.03 -4.49 -10.27
C LEU A 19 -18.33 -3.73 -10.46
N ASP A 20 -19.48 -4.41 -10.56
CA ASP A 20 -20.82 -3.80 -10.60
C ASP A 20 -21.16 -2.99 -9.34
N LYS A 21 -20.51 -3.27 -8.21
CA LYS A 21 -20.66 -2.55 -6.95
C LYS A 21 -19.95 -1.19 -6.93
N LEU A 22 -19.13 -0.89 -7.92
CA LEU A 22 -18.51 0.43 -8.09
C LEU A 22 -19.41 1.29 -8.98
N GLU A 23 -19.98 2.36 -8.44
CA GLU A 23 -20.86 3.28 -9.15
C GLU A 23 -20.22 4.68 -9.23
N ILE A 24 -20.05 5.20 -10.45
CA ILE A 24 -19.67 6.61 -10.63
C ILE A 24 -20.91 7.49 -10.37
N ARG A 25 -20.73 8.47 -9.49
CA ARG A 25 -21.75 9.44 -9.10
C ARG A 25 -21.21 10.85 -9.26
N GLU A 26 -22.09 11.79 -9.62
CA GLU A 26 -21.78 13.21 -9.76
C GLU A 26 -22.45 14.08 -8.68
N ASP A 27 -23.27 13.45 -7.85
CA ASP A 27 -24.11 14.11 -6.85
C ASP A 27 -23.68 13.82 -5.40
N ILE A 28 -22.43 13.37 -5.20
CA ILE A 28 -21.88 13.09 -3.88
C ILE A 28 -21.65 14.43 -3.14
N PRO A 29 -22.18 14.63 -1.94
CA PRO A 29 -21.88 15.85 -1.18
C PRO A 29 -20.38 16.01 -0.93
N VAL A 30 -19.81 17.19 -1.18
CA VAL A 30 -18.44 17.49 -0.80
C VAL A 30 -18.31 17.50 0.72
N PRO A 31 -17.38 16.73 1.30
CA PRO A 31 -17.22 16.67 2.75
C PRO A 31 -16.70 18.00 3.29
N LEU A 32 -17.15 18.38 4.49
CA LEU A 32 -16.68 19.56 5.20
C LEU A 32 -15.57 19.17 6.17
N PRO A 33 -14.43 19.91 6.21
CA PRO A 33 -13.37 19.63 7.16
C PRO A 33 -13.83 19.94 8.60
N GLY A 34 -13.61 18.99 9.49
CA GLY A 34 -13.73 19.21 10.95
C GLY A 34 -12.65 20.18 11.46
N PRO A 35 -12.68 20.52 12.76
CA PRO A 35 -11.76 21.54 13.29
C PRO A 35 -10.27 21.28 13.03
N ASN A 36 -9.84 20.03 13.05
CA ASN A 36 -8.43 19.60 12.86
C ASN A 36 -8.16 19.00 11.48
N ASP A 37 -9.13 19.07 10.56
CA ASP A 37 -9.04 18.41 9.27
C ASP A 37 -8.64 19.39 8.17
N VAL A 38 -8.22 18.85 7.05
CA VAL A 38 -8.02 19.54 5.79
C VAL A 38 -8.93 18.95 4.72
N LEU A 39 -9.49 19.82 3.88
CA LEU A 39 -10.17 19.42 2.65
C LEU A 39 -9.15 19.40 1.52
N VAL A 40 -9.03 18.28 0.87
CA VAL A 40 -8.07 18.02 -0.21
C VAL A 40 -8.83 17.91 -1.53
N ARG A 41 -8.42 18.67 -2.54
CA ARG A 41 -8.76 18.39 -3.94
C ARG A 41 -7.81 17.29 -4.40
N VAL A 42 -8.36 16.13 -4.72
CA VAL A 42 -7.60 14.98 -5.21
C VAL A 42 -7.15 15.24 -6.64
N ALA A 43 -5.88 15.08 -6.91
CA ALA A 43 -5.32 15.17 -8.27
C ALA A 43 -5.13 13.78 -8.89
N ALA A 44 -4.73 12.80 -8.07
CA ALA A 44 -4.57 11.42 -8.49
C ALA A 44 -4.72 10.46 -7.30
N ALA A 45 -5.17 9.24 -7.59
CA ALA A 45 -5.38 8.18 -6.62
C ALA A 45 -4.89 6.81 -7.15
N GLY A 46 -4.07 6.10 -6.38
CA GLY A 46 -3.52 4.80 -6.77
C GLY A 46 -4.45 3.64 -6.46
N VAL A 47 -4.52 2.65 -7.35
CA VAL A 47 -5.26 1.39 -7.15
C VAL A 47 -4.39 0.37 -6.44
N ASN A 48 -4.94 -0.29 -5.44
CA ASN A 48 -4.26 -1.28 -4.59
C ASN A 48 -5.03 -2.59 -4.44
N ASN A 49 -4.34 -3.64 -4.01
CA ASN A 49 -5.00 -4.90 -3.62
C ASN A 49 -6.04 -4.67 -2.52
N THR A 50 -5.77 -3.77 -1.58
CA THR A 50 -6.68 -3.51 -0.47
C THR A 50 -8.03 -2.94 -0.93
N ASP A 51 -8.06 -2.10 -1.96
CA ASP A 51 -9.32 -1.60 -2.54
C ASP A 51 -10.17 -2.77 -3.08
N ILE A 52 -9.51 -3.74 -3.73
CA ILE A 52 -10.18 -4.93 -4.26
C ILE A 52 -10.56 -5.88 -3.13
N ASN A 53 -9.65 -6.15 -2.20
CA ASN A 53 -9.87 -7.07 -1.09
C ASN A 53 -11.02 -6.62 -0.19
N THR A 54 -11.11 -5.32 0.12
CA THR A 54 -12.27 -4.78 0.88
C THR A 54 -13.55 -4.85 0.07
N ARG A 55 -13.49 -4.59 -1.24
CA ARG A 55 -14.67 -4.70 -2.11
C ARG A 55 -15.24 -6.12 -2.13
N ILE A 56 -14.37 -7.14 -2.27
CA ILE A 56 -14.81 -8.55 -2.34
C ILE A 56 -14.92 -9.24 -0.96
N ALA A 57 -14.80 -8.50 0.15
CA ALA A 57 -14.81 -9.01 1.51
C ALA A 57 -13.71 -10.05 1.82
N TRP A 58 -12.56 -9.97 1.14
CA TRP A 58 -11.48 -10.97 1.27
C TRP A 58 -10.88 -11.06 2.68
N TYR A 59 -10.93 -9.97 3.46
CA TYR A 59 -10.38 -9.94 4.82
C TYR A 59 -11.26 -10.67 5.84
N SER A 60 -12.52 -10.98 5.52
CA SER A 60 -13.37 -11.79 6.37
C SER A 60 -12.81 -13.19 6.52
N LYS A 61 -12.74 -13.68 7.76
CA LYS A 61 -12.27 -15.03 8.08
C LYS A 61 -13.40 -16.07 8.07
N ASN A 62 -14.64 -15.62 8.01
CA ASN A 62 -15.82 -16.46 7.99
C ASN A 62 -16.40 -16.51 6.57
N GLU A 63 -16.54 -17.71 6.00
CA GLU A 63 -17.13 -17.87 4.67
C GLU A 63 -18.55 -17.31 4.64
N GLY A 64 -18.81 -16.42 3.65
CA GLY A 64 -20.10 -15.78 3.45
C GLY A 64 -20.46 -14.66 4.43
N ALA A 65 -19.62 -14.36 5.42
CA ALA A 65 -19.78 -13.21 6.29
C ALA A 65 -18.99 -11.99 5.79
N SER A 66 -19.43 -10.79 6.18
CA SER A 66 -18.77 -9.53 5.84
C SER A 66 -18.57 -8.64 7.07
N GLU A 67 -18.86 -9.17 8.25
CA GLU A 67 -18.86 -8.43 9.51
C GLU A 67 -17.47 -7.99 9.97
N ASP A 68 -16.41 -8.64 9.44
CA ASP A 68 -15.00 -8.37 9.69
C ASP A 68 -14.22 -8.05 8.39
N ALA A 69 -14.91 -7.58 7.35
CA ALA A 69 -14.37 -7.45 6.00
C ALA A 69 -13.56 -6.18 5.76
N SER A 70 -13.51 -5.22 6.69
CA SER A 70 -12.60 -4.08 6.59
C SER A 70 -11.18 -4.47 7.00
N TRP A 71 -10.23 -3.59 6.74
CA TRP A 71 -8.85 -3.83 7.12
C TRP A 71 -8.66 -3.92 8.65
N SER A 72 -9.41 -3.15 9.42
CA SER A 72 -9.36 -3.21 10.89
C SER A 72 -10.16 -4.39 11.49
N GLY A 73 -10.81 -5.21 10.65
CA GLY A 73 -11.65 -6.33 11.10
C GLY A 73 -13.02 -5.89 11.60
N GLN A 74 -13.52 -4.74 11.12
CA GLN A 74 -14.89 -4.24 11.39
C GLN A 74 -15.72 -4.32 10.10
N PRO A 75 -17.07 -4.27 10.18
CA PRO A 75 -17.89 -4.20 8.98
C PRO A 75 -17.67 -2.89 8.24
N LEU A 76 -17.68 -2.95 6.90
CA LEU A 76 -17.71 -1.74 6.07
C LEU A 76 -19.10 -1.11 6.10
N THR A 77 -19.13 0.22 6.16
CA THR A 77 -20.36 1.00 5.98
C THR A 77 -20.49 1.42 4.52
N PHE A 78 -21.64 1.17 3.91
CA PHE A 78 -21.94 1.54 2.53
C PHE A 78 -22.96 2.67 2.43
N PRO A 79 -22.92 3.51 1.36
CA PRO A 79 -21.87 3.53 0.35
C PRO A 79 -20.54 3.99 0.93
N ARG A 80 -19.42 3.53 0.35
CA ARG A 80 -18.06 3.90 0.72
C ARG A 80 -17.29 4.42 -0.49
N ILE A 81 -16.58 5.54 -0.36
CA ILE A 81 -15.57 5.93 -1.33
C ILE A 81 -14.26 5.24 -0.93
N GLN A 82 -13.76 4.37 -1.78
CA GLN A 82 -12.47 3.73 -1.58
C GLN A 82 -11.31 4.61 -2.09
N GLY A 83 -10.09 4.06 -2.16
CA GLY A 83 -8.90 4.74 -2.67
C GLY A 83 -7.97 5.14 -1.54
N ILE A 84 -7.06 4.24 -1.20
CA ILE A 84 -6.11 4.41 -0.08
C ILE A 84 -4.95 5.35 -0.43
N ASP A 85 -4.58 5.46 -1.71
CA ASP A 85 -3.48 6.29 -2.21
C ASP A 85 -4.00 7.62 -2.73
N VAL A 86 -3.51 8.73 -2.18
CA VAL A 86 -3.89 10.08 -2.64
C VAL A 86 -2.67 10.99 -2.75
N CYS A 87 -2.55 11.67 -3.91
CA CYS A 87 -1.87 12.93 -4.07
C CYS A 87 -2.89 14.03 -4.40
N GLY A 88 -2.79 15.18 -3.76
CA GLY A 88 -3.71 16.28 -3.98
C GLY A 88 -3.25 17.58 -3.33
N HIS A 89 -4.14 18.59 -3.36
CA HIS A 89 -3.85 19.92 -2.85
C HIS A 89 -4.86 20.33 -1.78
N ILE A 90 -4.37 20.87 -0.68
CA ILE A 90 -5.23 21.41 0.38
C ILE A 90 -5.94 22.66 -0.15
N ILE A 91 -7.27 22.66 -0.15
CA ILE A 91 -8.09 23.79 -0.61
C ILE A 91 -8.87 24.49 0.48
N ALA A 92 -9.08 23.83 1.63
CA ALA A 92 -9.65 24.41 2.81
C ALA A 92 -9.12 23.70 4.07
N VAL A 93 -9.19 24.39 5.19
CA VAL A 93 -8.71 23.87 6.48
C VAL A 93 -9.75 24.10 7.57
N GLY A 94 -9.76 23.22 8.56
CA GLY A 94 -10.55 23.39 9.78
C GLY A 94 -10.03 24.56 10.63
N ARG A 95 -10.87 25.04 11.53
CA ARG A 95 -10.58 26.26 12.33
C ARG A 95 -9.34 26.16 13.25
N GLU A 96 -8.92 24.95 13.60
CA GLU A 96 -7.74 24.69 14.44
C GLU A 96 -6.48 24.42 13.61
N VAL A 97 -6.59 24.39 12.26
CA VAL A 97 -5.48 24.16 11.36
C VAL A 97 -4.95 25.49 10.82
N ASN A 98 -3.61 25.61 10.70
CA ASN A 98 -2.99 26.80 10.17
C ASN A 98 -3.41 27.01 8.69
N ALA A 99 -4.01 28.18 8.41
CA ALA A 99 -4.49 28.55 7.08
C ALA A 99 -3.37 28.62 6.01
N ASN A 100 -2.10 28.76 6.41
CA ASN A 100 -0.96 28.74 5.48
C ASN A 100 -0.77 27.40 4.79
N ARG A 101 -1.44 26.34 5.25
CA ARG A 101 -1.44 25.03 4.58
C ARG A 101 -2.27 25.00 3.29
N ILE A 102 -3.17 25.98 3.08
CA ILE A 102 -3.95 26.06 1.83
C ILE A 102 -3.00 26.26 0.65
N GLY A 103 -3.16 25.42 -0.39
CA GLY A 103 -2.29 25.36 -1.56
C GLY A 103 -1.13 24.35 -1.42
N GLU A 104 -0.88 23.77 -0.23
CA GLU A 104 0.12 22.72 -0.11
C GLU A 104 -0.26 21.49 -0.95
N ARG A 105 0.70 20.99 -1.72
CA ARG A 105 0.62 19.65 -2.32
C ARG A 105 0.98 18.62 -1.27
N ILE A 106 0.16 17.59 -1.14
CA ILE A 106 0.29 16.60 -0.08
C ILE A 106 0.14 15.16 -0.58
N LEU A 107 0.71 14.24 0.20
CA LEU A 107 0.37 12.82 0.19
C LEU A 107 -0.38 12.48 1.48
N ILE A 108 -1.40 11.63 1.37
CA ILE A 108 -2.15 11.16 2.54
C ILE A 108 -1.50 9.90 3.09
N GLU A 109 -1.18 9.89 4.40
CA GLU A 109 -0.75 8.70 5.11
C GLU A 109 -1.91 7.70 5.18
N PRO A 110 -1.74 6.45 4.68
CA PRO A 110 -2.83 5.50 4.59
C PRO A 110 -3.30 4.94 5.94
N CYS A 111 -2.45 4.95 6.98
CA CYS A 111 -2.74 4.43 8.31
C CYS A 111 -3.03 5.59 9.27
N LEU A 112 -4.33 5.84 9.52
CA LEU A 112 -4.80 6.98 10.29
C LEU A 112 -4.83 6.67 11.78
N ARG A 113 -4.24 7.55 12.60
CA ARG A 113 -4.27 7.50 14.07
C ARG A 113 -5.20 8.56 14.67
N GLU A 114 -5.75 9.40 13.81
CA GLU A 114 -6.73 10.44 14.17
C GLU A 114 -7.73 10.58 13.04
N ALA A 115 -9.01 10.63 13.37
CA ALA A 115 -10.09 10.93 12.45
C ALA A 115 -11.24 11.59 13.21
N ASN A 116 -12.04 12.44 12.53
CA ASN A 116 -13.19 13.11 13.10
C ASN A 116 -12.83 13.90 14.40
N GLY A 117 -11.64 14.48 14.45
CA GLY A 117 -11.14 15.27 15.60
C GLY A 117 -10.81 14.44 16.85
N LYS A 118 -10.69 13.12 16.73
CA LYS A 118 -10.39 12.21 17.85
C LYS A 118 -9.19 11.32 17.52
N LYS A 119 -8.36 11.10 18.53
CA LYS A 119 -7.35 10.05 18.49
C LYS A 119 -8.06 8.69 18.47
N LEU A 120 -7.62 7.80 17.60
CA LEU A 120 -8.19 6.46 17.43
C LEU A 120 -7.46 5.46 18.35
N ASP A 121 -8.20 4.61 19.03
CA ASP A 121 -7.65 3.50 19.83
C ASP A 121 -7.05 2.41 18.91
N GLN A 122 -7.73 2.16 17.79
CA GLN A 122 -7.24 1.31 16.70
C GLN A 122 -7.09 2.16 15.45
N PRO A 123 -5.96 2.08 14.74
CA PRO A 123 -5.78 2.82 13.49
C PRO A 123 -6.86 2.49 12.46
N TRP A 124 -7.30 3.50 11.72
CA TRP A 124 -8.12 3.35 10.52
C TRP A 124 -7.24 3.32 9.28
N PHE A 125 -7.77 2.76 8.22
CA PHE A 125 -7.15 2.77 6.90
C PHE A 125 -8.01 3.60 5.94
N PHE A 126 -7.36 4.57 5.30
CA PHE A 126 -7.98 5.50 4.39
C PHE A 126 -8.64 4.76 3.23
N GLY A 127 -9.90 5.09 2.91
CA GLY A 127 -10.69 4.36 1.92
C GLY A 127 -11.29 3.02 2.39
N SER A 128 -11.14 2.68 3.67
CA SER A 128 -11.76 1.51 4.32
C SER A 128 -12.69 1.93 5.45
N GLU A 129 -12.16 2.29 6.62
CA GLU A 129 -12.95 2.74 7.78
C GLU A 129 -13.51 4.16 7.60
N CYS A 130 -12.98 4.93 6.69
CA CYS A 130 -13.47 6.25 6.27
C CYS A 130 -13.42 6.37 4.74
N ASP A 131 -14.01 7.42 4.18
CA ASP A 131 -13.94 7.69 2.76
C ASP A 131 -12.53 8.02 2.32
N GLY A 132 -12.19 7.60 1.11
CA GLY A 132 -10.86 7.66 0.51
C GLY A 132 -10.76 8.63 -0.65
N GLY A 133 -9.88 8.30 -1.61
CA GLY A 133 -9.46 9.19 -2.69
C GLY A 133 -10.09 8.92 -4.06
N PHE A 134 -11.00 7.98 -4.22
CA PHE A 134 -11.67 7.79 -5.51
C PHE A 134 -12.83 8.78 -5.68
N ALA A 135 -12.54 10.06 -5.47
CA ALA A 135 -13.45 11.21 -5.63
C ALA A 135 -12.67 12.50 -5.80
N GLU A 136 -13.31 13.55 -6.33
CA GLU A 136 -12.68 14.85 -6.56
C GLU A 136 -12.20 15.55 -5.28
N PHE A 137 -12.86 15.28 -4.14
CA PHE A 137 -12.49 15.85 -2.85
C PHE A 137 -12.53 14.79 -1.75
N THR A 138 -11.67 14.96 -0.77
CA THR A 138 -11.64 14.13 0.44
C THR A 138 -11.21 14.93 1.65
N VAL A 139 -11.50 14.44 2.84
CA VAL A 139 -11.13 15.06 4.12
C VAL A 139 -10.25 14.11 4.91
N VAL A 140 -9.23 14.65 5.52
CA VAL A 140 -8.34 13.90 6.42
C VAL A 140 -7.83 14.80 7.54
N ALA A 141 -7.54 14.22 8.71
CA ALA A 141 -6.91 14.97 9.79
C ALA A 141 -5.56 15.55 9.34
N THR A 142 -5.30 16.81 9.64
CA THR A 142 -4.15 17.60 9.15
C THR A 142 -2.81 16.90 9.37
N ARG A 143 -2.68 16.11 10.44
CA ARG A 143 -1.45 15.35 10.75
C ARG A 143 -1.13 14.22 9.78
N HIS A 144 -2.14 13.72 9.05
CA HIS A 144 -2.01 12.65 8.05
C HIS A 144 -1.88 13.17 6.62
N ALA A 145 -1.99 14.50 6.43
CA ALA A 145 -1.73 15.18 5.17
C ALA A 145 -0.29 15.70 5.15
N TYR A 146 0.63 14.91 4.61
CA TYR A 146 2.06 15.25 4.57
C TYR A 146 2.37 16.10 3.34
N LYS A 147 2.91 17.30 3.58
CA LYS A 147 3.42 18.14 2.49
C LYS A 147 4.53 17.39 1.76
N ILE A 148 4.56 17.54 0.44
CA ILE A 148 5.60 16.99 -0.44
C ILE A 148 6.15 18.07 -1.35
N ASP A 149 7.47 18.21 -1.38
CA ASP A 149 8.21 19.10 -2.27
C ASP A 149 9.01 18.24 -3.27
N SER A 150 8.49 18.13 -4.48
CA SER A 150 9.06 17.24 -5.49
C SER A 150 8.64 17.68 -6.89
N ASP A 151 9.53 17.48 -7.87
CA ASP A 151 9.25 17.74 -9.31
C ASP A 151 8.42 16.60 -9.96
N LEU A 152 8.15 15.50 -9.25
CA LEU A 152 7.32 14.43 -9.76
C LEU A 152 5.88 14.90 -10.00
N SER A 153 5.23 14.31 -11.00
CA SER A 153 3.81 14.57 -11.28
C SER A 153 2.91 14.06 -10.14
N ASP A 154 1.69 14.58 -10.03
CA ASP A 154 0.69 14.11 -9.05
C ASP A 154 0.36 12.62 -9.25
N VAL A 155 0.36 12.15 -10.50
CA VAL A 155 0.18 10.73 -10.85
C VAL A 155 1.31 9.88 -10.30
N ASP A 156 2.57 10.33 -10.47
CA ASP A 156 3.73 9.64 -9.92
C ASP A 156 3.67 9.60 -8.39
N LEU A 157 3.38 10.74 -7.77
CA LEU A 157 3.28 10.88 -6.33
C LEU A 157 2.16 10.02 -5.72
N ALA A 158 1.01 9.89 -6.37
CA ALA A 158 -0.09 9.03 -5.94
C ALA A 158 0.27 7.52 -5.99
N SER A 159 1.37 7.14 -6.60
CA SER A 159 1.82 5.75 -6.64
C SER A 159 2.53 5.28 -5.37
N PHE A 160 2.93 6.20 -4.48
CA PHE A 160 3.77 5.89 -3.32
C PHE A 160 3.00 5.47 -2.04
N PRO A 161 1.94 6.15 -1.57
CA PRO A 161 1.54 6.13 -0.17
C PRO A 161 1.38 4.72 0.42
N CYS A 162 0.50 3.90 -0.07
CA CYS A 162 0.24 2.57 0.47
C CYS A 162 1.40 1.60 0.21
N SER A 163 1.82 1.50 -1.04
CA SER A 163 2.81 0.48 -1.44
C SER A 163 4.18 0.70 -0.82
N TYR A 164 4.68 1.93 -0.87
CA TYR A 164 6.02 2.24 -0.37
C TYR A 164 6.04 2.36 1.15
N SER A 165 4.98 2.86 1.79
CA SER A 165 4.93 2.87 3.26
C SER A 165 4.84 1.45 3.83
N THR A 166 4.09 0.55 3.18
CA THR A 166 4.07 -0.87 3.56
C THR A 166 5.47 -1.49 3.44
N ALA A 167 6.15 -1.29 2.32
CA ALA A 167 7.51 -1.80 2.12
C ALA A 167 8.51 -1.21 3.13
N GLU A 168 8.47 0.12 3.37
CA GLU A 168 9.30 0.80 4.37
C GLU A 168 9.06 0.23 5.76
N ASN A 169 7.80 -0.01 6.14
CA ASN A 169 7.42 -0.61 7.42
C ASN A 169 7.95 -2.04 7.56
N MET A 170 7.82 -2.88 6.52
CA MET A 170 8.34 -4.24 6.53
C MET A 170 9.86 -4.27 6.74
N LEU A 171 10.59 -3.44 5.99
CA LEU A 171 12.05 -3.33 6.06
C LEU A 171 12.53 -2.76 7.40
N SER A 172 11.79 -1.80 7.96
CA SER A 172 12.10 -1.21 9.27
C SER A 172 11.85 -2.20 10.40
N ARG A 173 10.69 -2.86 10.44
CA ARG A 173 10.34 -3.85 11.45
C ARG A 173 11.24 -5.08 11.43
N SER A 174 11.64 -5.54 10.25
CA SER A 174 12.63 -6.61 10.09
C SER A 174 14.07 -6.09 10.22
N ASN A 175 14.28 -4.79 10.47
CA ASN A 175 15.57 -4.17 10.74
C ASN A 175 16.63 -4.53 9.66
N VAL A 176 16.26 -4.38 8.39
CA VAL A 176 17.17 -4.64 7.26
C VAL A 176 18.36 -3.70 7.28
N LYS A 177 19.55 -4.24 7.14
CA LYS A 177 20.84 -3.52 7.21
C LYS A 177 21.64 -3.66 5.92
N ALA A 178 22.61 -2.78 5.76
CA ALA A 178 23.58 -2.85 4.66
C ALA A 178 24.33 -4.18 4.66
N GLY A 179 24.52 -4.75 3.48
CA GLY A 179 25.22 -6.02 3.26
C GLY A 179 24.36 -7.26 3.48
N GLU A 180 23.15 -7.16 4.07
CA GLU A 180 22.26 -8.29 4.27
C GLU A 180 21.64 -8.76 2.95
N ARG A 181 21.34 -10.07 2.89
CA ARG A 181 20.71 -10.74 1.75
C ARG A 181 19.20 -10.81 1.98
N VAL A 182 18.45 -10.10 1.14
CA VAL A 182 17.00 -9.93 1.26
C VAL A 182 16.29 -10.59 0.08
N LEU A 183 15.38 -11.51 0.34
CA LEU A 183 14.45 -12.04 -0.66
C LEU A 183 13.16 -11.22 -0.64
N VAL A 184 12.68 -10.79 -1.80
CA VAL A 184 11.38 -10.14 -1.97
C VAL A 184 10.49 -11.02 -2.81
N THR A 185 9.37 -11.52 -2.26
CA THR A 185 8.37 -12.27 -3.03
C THR A 185 7.36 -11.31 -3.66
N GLY A 186 6.70 -11.71 -4.76
CA GLY A 186 5.77 -10.82 -5.45
C GLY A 186 6.41 -9.49 -5.88
N ALA A 187 7.71 -9.53 -6.19
CA ALA A 187 8.56 -8.37 -6.36
C ALA A 187 8.11 -7.39 -7.46
N SER A 188 7.32 -7.82 -8.43
CA SER A 188 6.83 -6.96 -9.52
C SER A 188 5.55 -6.17 -9.19
N GLY A 189 4.89 -6.46 -8.06
CA GLY A 189 3.74 -5.67 -7.59
C GLY A 189 4.14 -4.33 -6.97
N GLY A 190 3.17 -3.49 -6.60
CA GLY A 190 3.43 -2.18 -6.01
C GLY A 190 4.34 -2.25 -4.78
N VAL A 191 3.97 -3.05 -3.76
CA VAL A 191 4.77 -3.21 -2.53
C VAL A 191 6.10 -3.91 -2.81
N GLY A 192 6.11 -4.95 -3.66
CA GLY A 192 7.33 -5.70 -3.97
C GLY A 192 8.38 -4.85 -4.69
N SER A 193 7.99 -4.08 -5.69
CA SER A 193 8.89 -3.18 -6.42
C SER A 193 9.40 -2.02 -5.55
N ALA A 194 8.58 -1.55 -4.61
CA ALA A 194 8.99 -0.61 -3.58
C ALA A 194 10.02 -1.24 -2.64
N ALA A 195 9.77 -2.47 -2.16
CA ALA A 195 10.68 -3.19 -1.27
C ALA A 195 12.06 -3.43 -1.90
N VAL A 196 12.12 -3.75 -3.20
CA VAL A 196 13.37 -3.88 -3.95
C VAL A 196 14.18 -2.58 -3.88
N GLN A 197 13.56 -1.44 -4.23
CA GLN A 197 14.24 -0.14 -4.22
C GLN A 197 14.66 0.27 -2.81
N LEU A 198 13.77 0.16 -1.84
CA LEU A 198 14.02 0.56 -0.46
C LEU A 198 15.05 -0.33 0.25
N ALA A 199 15.10 -1.64 -0.05
CA ALA A 199 16.14 -2.53 0.45
C ALA A 199 17.49 -2.19 -0.20
N LYS A 200 17.51 -1.91 -1.50
CA LYS A 200 18.73 -1.47 -2.19
C LYS A 200 19.25 -0.14 -1.65
N ALA A 201 18.39 0.83 -1.40
CA ALA A 201 18.75 2.11 -0.77
C ALA A 201 19.35 1.95 0.64
N ARG A 202 19.04 0.86 1.34
CA ARG A 202 19.65 0.47 2.62
C ARG A 202 21.02 -0.22 2.46
N GLY A 203 21.46 -0.47 1.23
CA GLY A 203 22.71 -1.19 0.93
C GLY A 203 22.58 -2.72 1.05
N ALA A 204 21.39 -3.27 1.05
CA ALA A 204 21.16 -4.70 1.03
C ALA A 204 21.44 -5.31 -0.35
N LYS A 205 21.69 -6.64 -0.38
CA LYS A 205 21.71 -7.45 -1.59
C LYS A 205 20.32 -8.04 -1.78
N VAL A 206 19.66 -7.70 -2.90
CA VAL A 206 18.23 -7.97 -3.11
C VAL A 206 18.04 -9.06 -4.17
N TRP A 207 17.32 -10.10 -3.79
CA TRP A 207 16.85 -11.16 -4.66
C TRP A 207 15.34 -11.05 -4.84
N ALA A 208 14.90 -10.90 -6.09
CA ALA A 208 13.51 -10.61 -6.41
C ALA A 208 12.83 -11.82 -7.05
N VAL A 209 11.80 -12.36 -6.39
CA VAL A 209 11.01 -13.47 -6.97
C VAL A 209 9.96 -12.90 -7.92
N THR A 210 10.06 -13.28 -9.20
CA THR A 210 9.19 -12.76 -10.27
C THR A 210 9.03 -13.75 -11.42
N THR A 211 8.39 -13.33 -12.51
CA THR A 211 8.37 -14.08 -13.78
C THR A 211 9.53 -13.64 -14.69
N PRO A 212 10.04 -14.50 -15.59
CA PRO A 212 11.12 -14.13 -16.51
C PRO A 212 10.84 -12.85 -17.31
N ALA A 213 9.60 -12.65 -17.74
CA ALA A 213 9.19 -11.47 -18.51
C ALA A 213 9.34 -10.12 -17.75
N LYS A 214 9.43 -10.14 -16.42
CA LYS A 214 9.56 -8.95 -15.57
C LYS A 214 10.94 -8.80 -14.92
N SER A 215 11.85 -9.74 -15.17
CA SER A 215 13.19 -9.77 -14.56
C SER A 215 13.99 -8.51 -14.85
N GLU A 216 14.07 -8.12 -16.11
CA GLU A 216 14.83 -6.94 -16.56
C GLU A 216 14.38 -5.66 -15.81
N ALA A 217 13.06 -5.46 -15.70
CA ALA A 217 12.52 -4.31 -14.98
C ALA A 217 12.96 -4.28 -13.51
N LEU A 218 13.01 -5.44 -12.85
CA LEU A 218 13.41 -5.51 -11.42
C LEU A 218 14.92 -5.32 -11.23
N ILE A 219 15.74 -5.79 -12.14
CA ILE A 219 17.19 -5.50 -12.14
C ILE A 219 17.40 -3.97 -12.27
N GLN A 220 16.68 -3.32 -13.19
CA GLN A 220 16.75 -1.86 -13.35
C GLN A 220 16.25 -1.08 -12.12
N LEU A 221 15.42 -1.71 -11.27
CA LEU A 221 14.96 -1.15 -9.98
C LEU A 221 15.94 -1.39 -8.84
N GLY A 222 17.02 -2.15 -9.07
CA GLY A 222 18.07 -2.38 -8.09
C GLY A 222 18.09 -3.79 -7.48
N ALA A 223 17.31 -4.75 -8.00
CA ALA A 223 17.54 -6.14 -7.64
C ALA A 223 18.91 -6.59 -8.13
N ASP A 224 19.66 -7.27 -7.27
CA ASP A 224 20.96 -7.84 -7.66
C ASP A 224 20.76 -9.12 -8.47
N GLU A 225 19.69 -9.87 -8.15
CA GLU A 225 19.30 -11.10 -8.86
C GLU A 225 17.78 -11.25 -8.93
N THR A 226 17.30 -11.95 -9.94
CA THR A 226 15.89 -12.36 -10.04
C THR A 226 15.78 -13.88 -10.05
N ILE A 227 14.76 -14.38 -9.35
CA ILE A 227 14.44 -15.81 -9.24
C ILE A 227 13.06 -16.03 -9.83
N SER A 228 12.91 -17.04 -10.69
CA SER A 228 11.58 -17.43 -11.15
C SER A 228 10.72 -17.93 -9.98
N ARG A 229 9.47 -17.54 -9.96
CA ARG A 229 8.51 -18.06 -8.97
C ARG A 229 8.33 -19.58 -9.00
N GLU A 230 8.74 -20.24 -10.09
CA GLU A 230 8.70 -21.70 -10.24
C GLU A 230 9.95 -22.39 -9.66
N THR A 231 11.01 -21.64 -9.39
CA THR A 231 12.27 -22.16 -8.85
C THR A 231 12.09 -22.72 -7.43
N ASP A 232 12.76 -23.83 -7.17
CA ASP A 232 12.95 -24.32 -5.80
C ASP A 232 13.98 -23.44 -5.08
N LEU A 233 13.53 -22.72 -4.05
CA LEU A 233 14.37 -21.81 -3.30
C LEU A 233 15.42 -22.52 -2.44
N ILE A 234 15.24 -23.80 -2.16
CA ILE A 234 16.24 -24.60 -1.44
C ILE A 234 17.43 -24.93 -2.34
N ALA A 235 17.18 -25.08 -3.65
CA ALA A 235 18.25 -25.22 -4.63
C ALA A 235 18.93 -23.87 -4.96
N THR A 236 18.14 -22.78 -5.03
CA THR A 236 18.61 -21.42 -5.35
C THR A 236 17.69 -20.38 -4.69
N PRO A 237 18.16 -19.60 -3.71
CA PRO A 237 19.54 -19.29 -3.28
C PRO A 237 20.19 -20.33 -2.35
N GLY A 238 19.46 -21.34 -1.91
CA GLY A 238 19.92 -22.36 -0.99
C GLY A 238 19.38 -22.21 0.43
N ALA A 239 19.31 -23.30 1.15
CA ALA A 239 18.92 -23.31 2.56
C ALA A 239 19.88 -22.45 3.41
N ASN A 240 19.34 -21.79 4.44
CA ASN A 240 20.11 -20.97 5.39
C ASN A 240 20.99 -19.88 4.73
N SER A 241 20.58 -19.36 3.60
CA SER A 241 21.39 -18.45 2.80
C SER A 241 20.99 -16.98 2.92
N LEU A 242 19.80 -16.67 3.44
CA LEU A 242 19.22 -15.34 3.46
C LEU A 242 19.08 -14.78 4.88
N ASP A 243 19.22 -13.47 5.02
CA ASP A 243 19.03 -12.76 6.28
C ASP A 243 17.58 -12.40 6.53
N VAL A 244 16.88 -11.96 5.47
CA VAL A 244 15.50 -11.48 5.55
C VAL A 244 14.68 -11.96 4.36
N VAL A 245 13.41 -12.31 4.61
CA VAL A 245 12.38 -12.50 3.59
C VAL A 245 11.30 -11.44 3.78
N ILE A 246 10.99 -10.70 2.73
CA ILE A 246 9.88 -9.76 2.60
C ILE A 246 8.82 -10.43 1.75
N ASP A 247 7.73 -10.87 2.39
CA ASP A 247 6.74 -11.72 1.75
C ASP A 247 5.39 -11.01 1.51
N LEU A 248 4.90 -11.15 0.28
CA LEU A 248 3.63 -10.60 -0.18
C LEU A 248 2.73 -11.69 -0.78
N VAL A 249 3.16 -12.94 -0.73
CA VAL A 249 2.59 -14.04 -1.50
C VAL A 249 2.03 -15.13 -0.61
N ALA A 250 2.77 -15.57 0.43
CA ALA A 250 2.45 -16.73 1.27
C ALA A 250 2.18 -18.01 0.46
N GLY A 251 1.12 -18.77 0.78
CA GLY A 251 0.68 -19.95 0.02
C GLY A 251 1.59 -21.17 0.17
N ASP A 252 1.48 -22.12 -0.76
CA ASP A 252 2.13 -23.45 -0.67
C ASP A 252 3.66 -23.43 -0.61
N LYS A 253 4.30 -22.39 -1.16
CA LYS A 253 5.76 -22.22 -1.10
C LYS A 253 6.26 -21.62 0.20
N TRP A 254 5.39 -21.26 1.12
CA TRP A 254 5.75 -20.59 2.36
C TRP A 254 6.81 -21.34 3.19
N PRO A 255 6.79 -22.68 3.34
CA PRO A 255 7.85 -23.40 4.05
C PRO A 255 9.25 -23.10 3.52
N GLN A 256 9.42 -22.98 2.18
CA GLN A 256 10.71 -22.63 1.58
C GLN A 256 11.19 -21.22 1.99
N PHE A 257 10.28 -20.25 2.21
CA PHE A 257 10.64 -18.92 2.69
C PHE A 257 11.25 -18.94 4.09
N ILE A 258 10.87 -19.91 4.90
CA ILE A 258 11.42 -20.13 6.26
C ILE A 258 12.73 -20.92 6.19
N ASP A 259 12.81 -21.91 5.30
CA ASP A 259 13.99 -22.76 5.17
C ASP A 259 15.21 -22.03 4.59
N VAL A 260 15.01 -21.05 3.70
CA VAL A 260 16.11 -20.25 3.15
C VAL A 260 16.71 -19.26 4.16
N LEU A 261 15.97 -18.92 5.24
CA LEU A 261 16.46 -18.06 6.29
C LEU A 261 17.57 -18.74 7.10
N ARG A 262 18.70 -18.05 7.28
CA ARG A 262 19.76 -18.50 8.18
C ARG A 262 19.33 -18.44 9.66
N PRO A 263 20.03 -19.08 10.60
CA PRO A 263 19.80 -18.86 12.02
C PRO A 263 19.85 -17.35 12.37
N GLY A 264 18.87 -16.89 13.17
CA GLY A 264 18.64 -15.49 13.49
C GLY A 264 18.01 -14.68 12.33
N GLY A 265 17.54 -15.36 11.27
CA GLY A 265 16.86 -14.74 10.13
C GLY A 265 15.49 -14.16 10.48
N ARG A 266 14.98 -13.30 9.60
CA ARG A 266 13.74 -12.53 9.84
C ARG A 266 12.80 -12.63 8.65
N TYR A 267 11.53 -12.88 8.94
CA TYR A 267 10.46 -12.94 7.95
C TYR A 267 9.45 -11.81 8.24
N ALA A 268 9.13 -11.00 7.24
CA ALA A 268 8.12 -9.96 7.34
C ALA A 268 7.05 -10.16 6.26
N VAL A 269 5.78 -10.13 6.64
CA VAL A 269 4.63 -10.38 5.76
C VAL A 269 3.62 -9.24 5.79
N ALA A 270 3.15 -8.84 4.60
CA ALA A 270 2.07 -7.86 4.42
C ALA A 270 1.07 -8.26 3.32
N GLY A 271 1.13 -9.49 2.82
CA GLY A 271 0.19 -9.99 1.81
C GLY A 271 0.20 -11.51 1.71
N ALA A 272 -0.87 -12.07 1.17
CA ALA A 272 -1.07 -13.52 1.06
C ALA A 272 -1.84 -13.87 -0.23
N ILE A 273 -1.38 -13.36 -1.38
CA ILE A 273 -2.10 -13.48 -2.65
C ILE A 273 -2.16 -14.92 -3.21
N ALA A 274 -1.28 -15.81 -2.75
CA ALA A 274 -1.30 -17.22 -3.12
C ALA A 274 -2.04 -18.11 -2.09
N GLY A 275 -2.60 -17.50 -1.04
CA GLY A 275 -3.37 -18.19 -0.01
C GLY A 275 -2.90 -17.79 1.41
N PRO A 276 -3.84 -17.55 2.33
CA PRO A 276 -3.52 -17.05 3.67
C PRO A 276 -3.18 -18.15 4.67
N ILE A 277 -3.47 -19.41 4.35
CA ILE A 277 -3.24 -20.55 5.26
C ILE A 277 -1.93 -21.23 4.86
N VAL A 278 -1.02 -21.36 5.82
CA VAL A 278 0.31 -21.93 5.62
C VAL A 278 0.65 -22.92 6.74
N GLU A 279 1.49 -23.92 6.47
CA GLU A 279 1.99 -24.85 7.46
C GLU A 279 3.33 -24.39 8.03
N LEU A 280 3.49 -24.43 9.34
CA LEU A 280 4.72 -24.10 10.05
C LEU A 280 5.22 -25.29 10.87
N ASP A 281 6.41 -25.82 10.55
CA ASP A 281 7.15 -26.64 11.50
C ASP A 281 7.80 -25.72 12.55
N VAL A 282 7.19 -25.72 13.74
CA VAL A 282 7.64 -24.88 14.87
C VAL A 282 9.08 -25.18 15.28
N ARG A 283 9.59 -26.39 15.00
CA ARG A 283 11.01 -26.74 15.25
C ARG A 283 11.94 -25.88 14.39
N THR A 284 11.61 -25.66 13.14
CA THR A 284 12.39 -24.75 12.25
C THR A 284 12.44 -23.35 12.83
N LEU A 285 11.31 -22.84 13.36
CA LEU A 285 11.24 -21.52 13.97
C LEU A 285 12.20 -21.37 15.17
N TYR A 286 12.08 -22.27 16.18
CA TYR A 286 12.87 -22.09 17.40
C TYR A 286 14.31 -22.59 17.29
N LEU A 287 14.60 -23.62 16.47
CA LEU A 287 15.99 -24.13 16.31
C LEU A 287 16.86 -23.17 15.47
N LYS A 288 16.23 -22.31 14.68
CA LYS A 288 16.94 -21.24 13.92
C LYS A 288 16.83 -19.87 14.59
N ASP A 289 16.19 -19.73 15.75
CA ASP A 289 15.93 -18.43 16.39
C ASP A 289 15.33 -17.39 15.42
N LEU A 290 14.32 -17.79 14.63
CA LEU A 290 13.72 -16.92 13.63
C LEU A 290 12.76 -15.91 14.27
N SER A 291 12.64 -14.73 13.66
CA SER A 291 11.65 -13.71 13.99
C SER A 291 10.65 -13.54 12.86
N LEU A 292 9.35 -13.61 13.18
CA LEU A 292 8.27 -13.41 12.22
C LEU A 292 7.50 -12.14 12.55
N PHE A 293 7.31 -11.25 11.53
CA PHE A 293 6.66 -9.95 11.67
C PHE A 293 5.44 -9.84 10.76
N GLY A 294 4.25 -9.65 11.34
CA GLY A 294 3.08 -9.16 10.60
C GLY A 294 3.16 -7.64 10.43
N CYS A 295 2.97 -7.12 9.24
CA CYS A 295 3.24 -5.72 8.90
C CYS A 295 2.01 -5.05 8.26
N THR A 296 1.07 -4.58 9.09
CA THR A 296 -0.11 -3.82 8.64
C THR A 296 -0.07 -2.38 9.13
N ILE A 297 0.00 -2.19 10.46
CA ILE A 297 0.03 -0.87 11.08
C ILE A 297 1.42 -0.27 10.89
N LEU A 298 1.48 0.92 10.31
CA LEU A 298 2.74 1.64 10.13
C LEU A 298 3.32 2.05 11.49
N ASP A 299 4.60 1.76 11.72
CA ASP A 299 5.31 2.28 12.88
C ASP A 299 5.45 3.82 12.77
N PRO A 300 5.49 4.54 13.92
CA PRO A 300 5.72 5.99 13.90
C PRO A 300 6.98 6.35 13.13
N GLY A 301 6.88 7.38 12.29
CA GLY A 301 8.00 7.84 11.46
C GLY A 301 8.15 7.16 10.09
N VAL A 302 7.52 6.03 9.85
CA VAL A 302 7.60 5.32 8.55
C VAL A 302 7.18 6.23 7.40
N PHE A 303 6.06 6.91 7.52
CA PHE A 303 5.56 7.75 6.43
C PHE A 303 6.38 9.03 6.25
N SER A 304 6.84 9.68 7.32
CA SER A 304 7.75 10.83 7.21
C SER A 304 9.11 10.45 6.61
N ASN A 305 9.63 9.26 6.91
CA ASN A 305 10.84 8.74 6.26
C ASN A 305 10.61 8.50 4.77
N LEU A 306 9.43 8.01 4.39
CA LEU A 306 9.05 7.84 2.98
C LEU A 306 9.02 9.17 2.24
N ILE A 307 8.37 10.21 2.81
CA ILE A 307 8.36 11.56 2.24
C ILE A 307 9.78 12.04 1.96
N LYS A 308 10.67 11.93 2.96
CA LYS A 308 12.06 12.33 2.79
C LYS A 308 12.77 11.59 1.66
N ARG A 309 12.57 10.27 1.54
CA ARG A 309 13.19 9.48 0.46
C ARG A 309 12.69 9.85 -0.93
N ILE A 310 11.42 10.27 -1.04
CA ILE A 310 10.86 10.78 -2.29
C ILE A 310 11.52 12.12 -2.65
N GLU A 311 11.64 13.03 -1.68
CA GLU A 311 12.24 14.35 -1.86
C GLU A 311 13.74 14.27 -2.15
N ASP A 312 14.46 13.34 -1.51
CA ASP A 312 15.89 13.08 -1.75
C ASP A 312 16.16 12.35 -3.09
N GLY A 313 15.11 11.82 -3.76
CA GLY A 313 15.24 11.06 -5.01
C GLY A 313 15.81 9.65 -4.85
N ASP A 314 15.80 9.08 -3.63
CA ASP A 314 16.30 7.73 -3.33
C ASP A 314 15.50 6.62 -4.01
N ILE A 315 14.23 6.91 -4.31
CA ILE A 315 13.26 6.00 -4.90
C ILE A 315 12.50 6.69 -6.03
N ARG A 316 12.06 5.91 -6.99
CA ARG A 316 11.32 6.42 -8.15
C ARG A 316 9.94 5.79 -8.27
N PRO A 317 8.96 6.52 -8.80
CA PRO A 317 7.64 5.98 -9.05
C PRO A 317 7.68 4.95 -10.20
N ILE A 318 6.76 3.99 -10.15
CA ILE A 318 6.56 3.02 -11.22
C ILE A 318 5.07 2.99 -11.53
N VAL A 319 4.66 3.86 -12.42
CA VAL A 319 3.28 3.94 -12.91
C VAL A 319 3.19 3.18 -14.24
N ALA A 320 2.54 2.02 -14.23
CA ALA A 320 2.37 1.20 -15.41
C ALA A 320 1.25 1.69 -16.32
N HIS A 321 0.15 2.13 -15.73
CA HIS A 321 -1.03 2.61 -16.45
C HIS A 321 -1.72 3.74 -15.69
N THR A 322 -2.33 4.64 -16.45
CA THR A 322 -3.15 5.73 -15.91
C THR A 322 -4.52 5.69 -16.57
N PHE A 323 -5.58 5.88 -15.77
CA PHE A 323 -6.97 5.93 -16.20
C PHE A 323 -7.63 7.21 -15.67
N ALA A 324 -8.76 7.61 -16.23
CA ALA A 324 -9.63 8.58 -15.60
C ALA A 324 -10.39 7.93 -14.42
N LEU A 325 -10.89 8.73 -13.48
CA LEU A 325 -11.66 8.21 -12.33
C LEU A 325 -12.87 7.37 -12.79
N GLU A 326 -13.52 7.79 -13.88
CA GLU A 326 -14.68 7.11 -14.45
C GLU A 326 -14.38 5.70 -14.97
N GLU A 327 -13.12 5.44 -15.30
CA GLU A 327 -12.61 4.16 -15.80
C GLU A 327 -12.13 3.23 -14.66
N ILE A 328 -12.58 3.47 -13.42
CA ILE A 328 -12.14 2.69 -12.24
C ILE A 328 -12.40 1.18 -12.38
N ARG A 329 -13.47 0.79 -13.04
CA ARG A 329 -13.78 -0.64 -13.29
C ARG A 329 -12.74 -1.27 -14.21
N GLU A 330 -12.37 -0.59 -15.28
CA GLU A 330 -11.33 -0.98 -16.23
C GLU A 330 -9.97 -1.04 -15.56
N ALA A 331 -9.64 -0.05 -14.75
CA ALA A 331 -8.40 0.02 -13.98
C ALA A 331 -8.28 -1.17 -13.00
N GLN A 332 -9.33 -1.48 -12.24
CA GLN A 332 -9.36 -2.63 -11.34
C GLN A 332 -9.35 -3.96 -12.11
N SER A 333 -10.05 -4.05 -13.24
CA SER A 333 -10.01 -5.23 -14.12
C SER A 333 -8.60 -5.50 -14.64
N LEU A 334 -7.89 -4.46 -15.11
CA LEU A 334 -6.50 -4.59 -15.56
C LEU A 334 -5.57 -4.95 -14.39
N PHE A 335 -5.78 -4.35 -13.22
CA PHE A 335 -5.00 -4.65 -12.00
C PHE A 335 -5.07 -6.14 -11.64
N LEU A 336 -6.25 -6.76 -11.74
CA LEU A 336 -6.46 -8.19 -11.46
C LEU A 336 -5.70 -9.13 -12.40
N LYS A 337 -5.40 -8.72 -13.64
CA LYS A 337 -4.61 -9.52 -14.58
C LYS A 337 -3.15 -9.72 -14.15
N LYS A 338 -2.64 -8.89 -13.22
CA LYS A 338 -1.27 -8.96 -12.64
C LYS A 338 -0.15 -9.00 -13.70
N GLN A 339 -0.36 -8.38 -14.86
CA GLN A 339 0.60 -8.39 -15.97
C GLN A 339 1.58 -7.21 -15.93
N HIS A 340 1.23 -6.12 -15.25
CA HIS A 340 2.05 -4.91 -15.09
C HIS A 340 3.14 -5.06 -14.02
N VAL A 341 4.10 -4.14 -14.04
CA VAL A 341 5.06 -3.89 -12.96
C VAL A 341 4.73 -2.55 -12.31
N GLY A 342 4.70 -2.49 -10.97
CA GLY A 342 4.39 -1.25 -10.25
C GLY A 342 2.90 -1.01 -10.06
N LYS A 343 2.43 0.21 -10.34
CA LYS A 343 1.12 0.73 -9.95
C LYS A 343 0.23 1.10 -11.12
N ILE A 344 -1.06 1.09 -10.88
CA ILE A 344 -2.11 1.71 -11.71
C ILE A 344 -2.65 2.91 -10.95
N VAL A 345 -2.80 4.05 -11.62
CA VAL A 345 -3.20 5.33 -11.00
C VAL A 345 -4.39 5.91 -11.75
N LEU A 346 -5.35 6.46 -11.02
CA LEU A 346 -6.49 7.22 -11.54
C LEU A 346 -6.15 8.71 -11.50
N LYS A 347 -6.44 9.42 -12.58
CA LYS A 347 -6.56 10.89 -12.60
C LYS A 347 -7.97 11.26 -12.18
N VAL A 348 -8.09 12.23 -11.29
CA VAL A 348 -9.36 12.65 -10.73
C VAL A 348 -9.77 14.02 -11.29
#